data_1f5a4885bac8aefb1a0d23b5c12c9b49
#
_entry.id   1f5a4885bac8aefb1a0d23b5c12c9b49
#
_cell.length_a   1.000
_cell.length_b   1.000
_cell.length_c   1.000
_cell.angle_alpha   90.00
_cell.angle_beta   90.00
_cell.angle_gamma   90.00
#
_symmetry.space_group_name_H-M   'P 1'
#
loop_
_entity.id
_entity.type
_entity.pdbx_description
1 polymer ?
#
loop_
_entity_poly.entity_id
_entity_poly.type
_entity_poly.pdbx_seq_one_letter_code
_entity_poly.pdbx_strand_id
1 'polypeptide(L)'
;MLGRTLAGLRLADLRTVIAWARGKSDAIALWGDSFAPVNAADRNVAVPQDADPFPDHAEPLGGFLALFGALFEEDVKAVFAFGGLKGFASLLESPFCYVPHEAIVPGALTVGDLDDVAAALAPRPVRRDGRVDGLNRRVEAGGTAPAAWLLENLKR
;
A
#
# COMPACT_ATOMS: atom_id res chain seq x y z
N MET A 1 -10.31 23.67 3.06
CA MET A 1 -9.86 22.27 3.29
C MET A 1 -10.54 21.77 4.56
N LEU A 2 -11.15 20.58 4.51
CA LEU A 2 -11.92 20.03 5.64
C LEU A 2 -11.03 19.34 6.71
N GLY A 3 -9.72 19.55 6.72
CA GLY A 3 -8.79 18.92 7.67
C GLY A 3 -8.66 17.40 7.57
N ARG A 4 -9.12 16.80 6.46
CA ARG A 4 -9.04 15.36 6.20
C ARG A 4 -8.29 15.09 4.90
N THR A 5 -7.40 14.11 4.91
CA THR A 5 -6.73 13.60 3.71
C THR A 5 -7.65 12.63 2.96
N LEU A 6 -7.43 12.45 1.65
CA LEU A 6 -8.17 11.45 0.88
C LEU A 6 -7.89 10.03 1.41
N ALA A 7 -6.64 9.73 1.74
CA ALA A 7 -6.27 8.47 2.39
C ALA A 7 -7.05 8.23 3.69
N GLY A 8 -7.20 9.25 4.53
CA GLY A 8 -7.97 9.16 5.77
C GLY A 8 -9.47 8.93 5.54
N LEU A 9 -10.06 9.51 4.49
CA LEU A 9 -11.45 9.25 4.11
C LEU A 9 -11.63 7.80 3.61
N ARG A 10 -10.74 7.33 2.73
CA ARG A 10 -10.76 5.95 2.23
C ARG A 10 -10.54 4.93 3.34
N LEU A 11 -9.69 5.24 4.32
CA LEU A 11 -9.51 4.40 5.50
C LEU A 11 -10.79 4.33 6.35
N ALA A 12 -11.53 5.43 6.52
CA ALA A 12 -12.82 5.43 7.21
C ALA A 12 -13.86 4.59 6.45
N ASP A 13 -13.89 4.68 5.12
CA ASP A 13 -14.76 3.84 4.28
C ASP A 13 -14.42 2.34 4.45
N LEU A 14 -13.12 1.99 4.39
CA LEU A 14 -12.66 0.62 4.61
C LEU A 14 -13.08 0.08 5.99
N ARG A 15 -12.90 0.87 7.05
CA ARG A 15 -13.31 0.48 8.41
C ARG A 15 -14.82 0.24 8.52
N THR A 16 -15.62 1.02 7.79
CA THR A 16 -17.07 0.80 7.69
C THR A 16 -17.38 -0.55 7.02
N VAL A 17 -16.66 -0.89 5.95
CA VAL A 17 -16.80 -2.19 5.26
C VAL A 17 -16.37 -3.34 6.17
N ILE A 18 -15.25 -3.19 6.91
CA ILE A 18 -14.80 -4.20 7.88
C ILE A 18 -15.87 -4.42 8.96
N ALA A 19 -16.44 -3.34 9.50
CA ALA A 19 -17.51 -3.43 10.50
C ALA A 19 -18.74 -4.19 9.97
N TRP A 20 -19.10 -3.97 8.71
CA TRP A 20 -20.17 -4.73 8.06
C TRP A 20 -19.79 -6.20 7.85
N ALA A 21 -18.54 -6.49 7.46
CA ALA A 21 -18.05 -7.85 7.21
C ALA A 21 -18.04 -8.71 8.48
N ARG A 22 -17.84 -8.11 9.66
CA ARG A 22 -17.95 -8.78 10.97
C ARG A 22 -19.30 -9.46 11.20
N GLY A 23 -20.36 -8.92 10.63
CA GLY A 23 -21.69 -9.54 10.66
C GLY A 23 -21.86 -10.72 9.68
N LYS A 24 -20.84 -11.06 8.90
CA LYS A 24 -20.89 -12.08 7.85
C LYS A 24 -19.84 -13.17 8.01
N SER A 25 -18.73 -12.90 8.70
CA SER A 25 -17.62 -13.83 8.87
C SER A 25 -16.88 -13.57 10.17
N ASP A 26 -16.46 -14.65 10.83
CA ASP A 26 -15.64 -14.60 12.04
C ASP A 26 -14.14 -14.41 11.73
N ALA A 27 -13.74 -14.48 10.46
CA ALA A 27 -12.37 -14.31 10.02
C ALA A 27 -12.30 -13.33 8.86
N ILE A 28 -11.54 -12.26 9.05
CA ILE A 28 -11.35 -11.18 8.07
C ILE A 28 -9.86 -11.07 7.77
N ALA A 29 -9.51 -10.99 6.50
CA ALA A 29 -8.20 -10.61 6.03
C ALA A 29 -8.32 -9.45 5.04
N LEU A 30 -7.26 -8.65 4.90
CA LEU A 30 -7.22 -7.55 3.94
C LEU A 30 -6.25 -7.87 2.82
N TRP A 31 -6.70 -7.58 1.61
CA TRP A 31 -5.90 -7.68 0.40
C TRP A 31 -5.93 -6.34 -0.33
N GLY A 32 -4.79 -5.64 -0.35
CA GLY A 32 -4.59 -4.43 -1.13
C GLY A 32 -3.71 -4.70 -2.35
N ASP A 33 -4.15 -4.27 -3.52
CA ASP A 33 -3.46 -4.53 -4.78
C ASP A 33 -3.32 -3.25 -5.59
N SER A 34 -2.35 -3.26 -6.53
CA SER A 34 -2.17 -2.25 -7.55
C SER A 34 -2.03 -2.93 -8.91
N PHE A 35 -2.80 -2.45 -9.88
CA PHE A 35 -2.74 -2.89 -11.28
C PHE A 35 -1.99 -1.90 -12.17
N ALA A 36 -1.46 -0.82 -11.60
CA ALA A 36 -0.68 0.17 -12.33
C ALA A 36 0.58 -0.46 -12.94
N PRO A 37 0.90 -0.15 -14.20
CA PRO A 37 2.17 -0.55 -14.79
C PRO A 37 3.32 0.12 -14.04
N VAL A 38 4.47 -0.54 -14.00
CA VAL A 38 5.68 -0.02 -13.36
C VAL A 38 6.65 0.52 -14.41
N ASN A 39 7.39 1.55 -14.05
CA ASN A 39 8.48 2.04 -14.89
C ASN A 39 9.64 1.04 -14.91
N ALA A 40 10.13 0.70 -16.09
CA ALA A 40 11.32 -0.13 -16.23
C ALA A 40 12.53 0.53 -15.56
N ALA A 41 13.45 -0.28 -15.04
CA ALA A 41 14.62 0.23 -14.30
C ALA A 41 15.51 1.14 -15.14
N ASP A 42 15.60 0.90 -16.45
CA ASP A 42 16.38 1.64 -17.44
C ASP A 42 15.61 2.79 -18.11
N ARG A 43 14.28 2.91 -17.83
CA ARG A 43 13.48 4.00 -18.38
C ARG A 43 13.95 5.35 -17.83
N ASN A 44 14.22 6.32 -18.72
CA ASN A 44 14.41 7.69 -18.27
C ASN A 44 13.10 8.27 -17.77
N VAL A 45 13.05 8.60 -16.49
CA VAL A 45 11.88 9.22 -15.83
C VAL A 45 12.11 10.70 -15.51
N ALA A 46 13.31 11.24 -15.77
CA ALA A 46 13.61 12.67 -15.66
C ALA A 46 13.23 13.38 -16.96
N VAL A 47 11.94 13.49 -17.22
CA VAL A 47 11.37 14.02 -18.46
C VAL A 47 10.49 15.24 -18.19
N PRO A 48 10.30 16.15 -19.18
CA PRO A 48 9.33 17.22 -19.09
C PRO A 48 7.91 16.69 -18.89
N GLN A 49 7.01 17.53 -18.35
CA GLN A 49 5.60 17.12 -18.07
C GLN A 49 4.79 16.86 -19.35
N ASP A 50 5.23 17.36 -20.48
CA ASP A 50 4.62 17.16 -21.81
C ASP A 50 5.26 16.02 -22.61
N ALA A 51 6.14 15.23 -21.99
CA ALA A 51 6.76 14.08 -22.64
C ALA A 51 5.71 13.02 -23.01
N ASP A 52 5.89 12.41 -24.19
CA ASP A 52 5.08 11.30 -24.67
C ASP A 52 5.99 10.15 -25.15
N PRO A 53 5.91 8.96 -24.55
CA PRO A 53 5.05 8.58 -23.42
C PRO A 53 5.55 9.11 -22.06
N PHE A 54 4.63 9.65 -21.27
CA PHE A 54 4.94 10.05 -19.89
C PHE A 54 5.17 8.82 -19.00
N PRO A 55 6.02 8.89 -17.96
CA PRO A 55 6.21 7.79 -17.02
C PRO A 55 4.93 7.41 -16.28
N ASP A 56 4.77 6.12 -16.02
CA ASP A 56 3.61 5.58 -15.35
C ASP A 56 3.60 5.98 -13.86
N HIS A 57 2.42 6.31 -13.34
CA HIS A 57 2.22 6.60 -11.92
C HIS A 57 1.89 5.32 -11.14
N ALA A 58 2.42 5.21 -9.93
CA ALA A 58 2.06 4.15 -9.00
C ALA A 58 0.62 4.30 -8.48
N GLU A 59 0.02 3.18 -8.06
CA GLU A 59 -1.27 3.15 -7.37
C GLU A 59 -1.14 2.44 -6.00
N PRO A 60 -0.32 2.96 -5.06
CA PRO A 60 0.02 2.23 -3.84
C PRO A 60 -1.09 2.27 -2.78
N LEU A 61 -2.20 2.95 -3.03
CA LEU A 61 -3.25 3.20 -2.05
C LEU A 61 -3.89 1.92 -1.53
N GLY A 62 -4.07 0.89 -2.37
CA GLY A 62 -4.63 -0.40 -1.96
C GLY A 62 -3.79 -1.07 -0.87
N GLY A 63 -2.48 -1.19 -1.08
CA GLY A 63 -1.55 -1.75 -0.08
C GLY A 63 -1.47 -0.91 1.19
N PHE A 64 -1.47 0.42 1.05
CA PHE A 64 -1.53 1.35 2.16
C PHE A 64 -2.79 1.13 3.02
N LEU A 65 -3.97 1.10 2.40
CA LEU A 65 -5.24 0.92 3.11
C LEU A 65 -5.33 -0.45 3.79
N ALA A 66 -4.78 -1.50 3.19
CA ALA A 66 -4.74 -2.82 3.81
C ALA A 66 -3.90 -2.83 5.09
N LEU A 67 -2.71 -2.21 5.08
CA LEU A 67 -1.83 -2.10 6.25
C LEU A 67 -2.48 -1.26 7.36
N PHE A 68 -2.92 -0.05 7.04
CA PHE A 68 -3.51 0.84 8.05
C PHE A 68 -4.90 0.36 8.50
N GLY A 69 -5.68 -0.26 7.62
CA GLY A 69 -6.92 -0.91 8.02
C GLY A 69 -6.69 -1.95 9.10
N ALA A 70 -5.72 -2.83 8.92
CA ALA A 70 -5.36 -3.82 9.93
C ALA A 70 -4.77 -3.20 11.20
N LEU A 71 -4.04 -2.08 11.09
CA LEU A 71 -3.47 -1.40 12.26
C LEU A 71 -4.59 -0.90 13.20
N PHE A 72 -5.68 -0.39 12.65
CA PHE A 72 -6.82 0.13 13.43
C PHE A 72 -7.90 -0.92 13.75
N GLU A 73 -7.85 -2.11 13.14
CA GLU A 73 -8.84 -3.17 13.31
C GLU A 73 -8.15 -4.46 13.76
N GLU A 74 -8.15 -4.73 15.07
CA GLU A 74 -7.38 -5.81 15.70
C GLU A 74 -7.85 -7.22 15.32
N ASP A 75 -9.08 -7.36 14.86
CA ASP A 75 -9.68 -8.63 14.44
C ASP A 75 -9.33 -9.03 12.99
N VAL A 76 -8.69 -8.17 12.23
CA VAL A 76 -8.09 -8.52 10.93
C VAL A 76 -6.95 -9.53 11.16
N LYS A 77 -7.09 -10.73 10.61
CA LYS A 77 -6.19 -11.87 10.86
C LYS A 77 -4.93 -11.88 10.03
N ALA A 78 -4.98 -11.35 8.81
CA ALA A 78 -3.84 -11.34 7.89
C ALA A 78 -3.94 -10.16 6.92
N VAL A 79 -2.79 -9.71 6.43
CA VAL A 79 -2.70 -8.64 5.42
C VAL A 79 -1.81 -9.06 4.27
N PHE A 80 -2.33 -8.95 3.05
CA PHE A 80 -1.55 -9.06 1.83
C PHE A 80 -1.59 -7.75 1.06
N ALA A 81 -0.43 -7.21 0.68
CA ALA A 81 -0.31 -6.02 -0.13
C ALA A 81 0.57 -6.27 -1.35
N PHE A 82 0.09 -5.92 -2.54
CA PHE A 82 0.85 -6.05 -3.79
C PHE A 82 0.97 -4.70 -4.49
N GLY A 83 2.15 -4.40 -5.03
CA GLY A 83 2.38 -3.16 -5.78
C GLY A 83 2.34 -1.90 -4.91
N GLY A 84 2.34 -2.04 -3.60
CA GLY A 84 2.37 -0.91 -2.67
C GLY A 84 3.73 -0.19 -2.65
N LEU A 85 3.77 0.99 -2.05
CA LEU A 85 5.00 1.75 -1.88
C LEU A 85 5.98 0.99 -0.97
N LYS A 86 7.27 0.99 -1.32
CA LYS A 86 8.36 0.45 -0.49
C LYS A 86 8.35 1.10 0.90
N GLY A 87 8.29 2.42 0.92
CA GLY A 87 8.22 3.26 2.11
C GLY A 87 8.16 4.72 1.72
N PHE A 88 7.69 5.58 2.62
CA PHE A 88 7.66 7.03 2.39
C PHE A 88 9.05 7.63 2.20
N ALA A 89 10.09 7.05 2.81
CA ALA A 89 11.47 7.47 2.61
C ALA A 89 11.89 7.39 1.13
N SER A 90 11.37 6.44 0.37
CA SER A 90 11.66 6.30 -1.07
C SER A 90 11.21 7.49 -1.92
N LEU A 91 10.27 8.30 -1.42
CA LEU A 91 9.82 9.53 -2.09
C LEU A 91 10.87 10.65 -2.05
N LEU A 92 11.83 10.54 -1.14
CA LEU A 92 12.90 11.53 -0.93
C LEU A 92 14.20 11.15 -1.65
N GLU A 93 14.26 9.97 -2.27
CA GLU A 93 15.46 9.47 -2.96
C GLU A 93 15.70 10.16 -4.32
N SER A 94 14.68 10.86 -4.85
CA SER A 94 14.74 11.55 -6.14
C SER A 94 13.96 12.87 -6.10
N PRO A 95 14.34 13.88 -6.89
CA PRO A 95 13.52 15.08 -7.09
C PRO A 95 12.25 14.80 -7.94
N PHE A 96 12.18 13.65 -8.61
CA PHE A 96 11.01 13.21 -9.36
C PHE A 96 10.21 12.22 -8.52
N CYS A 97 8.88 12.34 -8.59
CA CYS A 97 7.97 11.49 -7.85
C CYS A 97 6.79 11.11 -8.73
N TYR A 98 6.57 9.80 -8.89
CA TYR A 98 5.47 9.21 -9.66
C TYR A 98 4.48 8.48 -8.74
N VAL A 99 4.32 8.99 -7.53
CA VAL A 99 3.34 8.51 -6.55
C VAL A 99 2.28 9.58 -6.35
N PRO A 100 0.98 9.24 -6.44
CA PRO A 100 -0.11 10.18 -6.27
C PRO A 100 -0.12 10.80 -4.86
N HIS A 101 -0.45 12.06 -4.76
CA HIS A 101 -0.53 12.80 -3.48
C HIS A 101 -1.47 12.16 -2.47
N GLU A 102 -2.49 11.46 -2.92
CA GLU A 102 -3.47 10.76 -2.08
C GLU A 102 -2.85 9.63 -1.25
N ALA A 103 -1.75 9.05 -1.70
CA ALA A 103 -1.01 8.01 -0.99
C ALA A 103 0.08 8.57 -0.06
N ILE A 104 0.25 9.89 -0.01
CA ILE A 104 1.28 10.54 0.81
C ILE A 104 0.65 11.02 2.12
N VAL A 105 1.23 10.62 3.25
CA VAL A 105 0.84 11.08 4.58
C VAL A 105 1.86 12.10 5.07
N PRO A 106 1.52 13.40 5.10
CA PRO A 106 2.43 14.42 5.60
C PRO A 106 2.87 14.14 7.04
N GLY A 107 4.17 14.20 7.29
CA GLY A 107 4.74 13.97 8.61
C GLY A 107 4.88 12.51 9.02
N ALA A 108 4.52 11.53 8.18
CA ALA A 108 4.62 10.11 8.52
C ALA A 108 6.02 9.72 9.01
N LEU A 109 7.06 10.14 8.31
CA LEU A 109 8.46 9.82 8.65
C LEU A 109 8.96 10.38 9.99
N THR A 110 8.21 11.27 10.64
CA THR A 110 8.52 11.72 12.01
C THR A 110 8.12 10.68 13.06
N VAL A 111 7.29 9.72 12.70
CA VAL A 111 6.77 8.65 13.56
C VAL A 111 7.32 7.28 13.15
N GLY A 112 7.39 7.02 11.86
CA GLY A 112 7.86 5.76 11.29
C GLY A 112 7.56 5.67 9.80
N ASP A 113 7.91 4.55 9.18
CA ASP A 113 7.65 4.27 7.77
C ASP A 113 6.73 3.04 7.63
N LEU A 114 6.41 2.65 6.41
CA LEU A 114 5.50 1.52 6.14
C LEU A 114 6.04 0.17 6.64
N ASP A 115 7.34 0.01 6.80
CA ASP A 115 7.94 -1.18 7.41
C ASP A 115 7.67 -1.21 8.93
N ASP A 116 7.66 -0.06 9.60
CA ASP A 116 7.29 0.04 11.02
C ASP A 116 5.82 -0.28 11.23
N VAL A 117 4.94 0.17 10.31
CA VAL A 117 3.52 -0.20 10.33
C VAL A 117 3.35 -1.71 10.17
N ALA A 118 4.07 -2.33 9.23
CA ALA A 118 4.02 -3.78 9.04
C ALA A 118 4.54 -4.54 10.28
N ALA A 119 5.61 -4.05 10.91
CA ALA A 119 6.16 -4.62 12.14
C ALA A 119 5.19 -4.49 13.32
N ALA A 120 4.48 -3.36 13.44
CA ALA A 120 3.48 -3.14 14.49
C ALA A 120 2.27 -4.08 14.39
N LEU A 121 2.06 -4.72 13.25
CA LEU A 121 1.00 -5.72 13.08
C LEU A 121 1.34 -7.10 13.68
N ALA A 122 2.59 -7.34 14.07
CA ALA A 122 2.97 -8.62 14.68
C ALA A 122 2.13 -8.94 15.93
N PRO A 123 1.73 -10.20 16.16
CA PRO A 123 2.11 -11.43 15.45
C PRO A 123 1.25 -11.75 14.21
N ARG A 124 0.38 -10.85 13.78
CA ARG A 124 -0.49 -11.07 12.61
C ARG A 124 0.36 -11.17 11.34
N PRO A 125 0.12 -12.17 10.48
CA PRO A 125 0.88 -12.32 9.24
C PRO A 125 0.64 -11.16 8.28
N VAL A 126 1.74 -10.55 7.86
CA VAL A 126 1.76 -9.49 6.85
C VAL A 126 2.69 -9.92 5.72
N ARG A 127 2.23 -9.78 4.48
CA ARG A 127 3.03 -10.01 3.29
C ARG A 127 2.90 -8.83 2.34
N ARG A 128 4.04 -8.28 1.93
CA ARG A 128 4.15 -7.14 1.03
C ARG A 128 5.03 -7.54 -0.15
N ASP A 129 4.41 -7.76 -1.30
CA ASP A 129 5.08 -8.21 -2.51
C ASP A 129 5.07 -7.14 -3.60
N GLY A 130 6.06 -7.20 -4.48
CA GLY A 130 6.10 -6.37 -5.67
C GLY A 130 6.08 -4.87 -5.36
N ARG A 131 6.72 -4.44 -4.29
CA ARG A 131 6.76 -3.03 -3.87
C ARG A 131 7.44 -2.16 -4.91
N VAL A 132 7.06 -0.88 -4.94
CA VAL A 132 7.63 0.14 -5.82
C VAL A 132 8.26 1.28 -5.03
N ASP A 133 9.23 1.95 -5.63
CA ASP A 133 9.84 3.17 -5.09
C ASP A 133 9.08 4.44 -5.51
N GLY A 134 9.60 5.62 -5.13
CA GLY A 134 9.03 6.92 -5.49
C GLY A 134 9.02 7.22 -7.01
N LEU A 135 9.80 6.50 -7.80
CA LEU A 135 9.83 6.57 -9.27
C LEU A 135 8.89 5.54 -9.93
N ASN A 136 8.07 4.86 -9.15
CA ASN A 136 7.24 3.75 -9.59
C ASN A 136 8.05 2.63 -10.26
N ARG A 137 9.23 2.33 -9.74
CA ARG A 137 10.05 1.20 -10.16
C ARG A 137 9.92 0.07 -9.18
N ARG A 138 9.82 -1.16 -9.67
CA ARG A 138 9.77 -2.35 -8.82
C ARG A 138 11.09 -2.57 -8.11
N VAL A 139 11.04 -2.68 -6.78
CA VAL A 139 12.23 -2.87 -5.94
C VAL A 139 12.47 -4.33 -5.58
N GLU A 140 11.49 -5.20 -5.81
CA GLU A 140 11.60 -6.65 -5.56
C GLU A 140 10.67 -7.44 -6.47
N ALA A 141 10.96 -8.72 -6.67
CA ALA A 141 10.06 -9.61 -7.41
C ALA A 141 8.74 -9.77 -6.66
N GLY A 142 7.62 -9.78 -7.40
CA GLY A 142 6.31 -10.08 -6.84
C GLY A 142 6.16 -11.59 -6.60
N GLY A 143 5.63 -11.95 -5.44
CA GLY A 143 5.19 -13.32 -5.17
C GLY A 143 3.88 -13.64 -5.88
N THR A 144 3.54 -14.94 -5.93
CA THR A 144 2.31 -15.43 -6.53
C THR A 144 1.32 -15.94 -5.48
N ALA A 145 0.06 -16.08 -5.87
CA ALA A 145 -1.02 -16.70 -5.11
C ALA A 145 -1.40 -16.00 -3.79
N PRO A 146 -1.81 -14.71 -3.82
CA PRO A 146 -2.23 -13.99 -2.62
C PRO A 146 -3.43 -14.66 -1.92
N ALA A 147 -4.43 -15.13 -2.68
CA ALA A 147 -5.61 -15.79 -2.13
C ALA A 147 -5.26 -17.08 -1.37
N ALA A 148 -4.37 -17.91 -1.90
CA ALA A 148 -3.94 -19.14 -1.24
C ALA A 148 -3.20 -18.81 0.08
N TRP A 149 -2.32 -17.83 0.06
CA TRP A 149 -1.59 -17.39 1.24
C TRP A 149 -2.55 -16.83 2.33
N LEU A 150 -3.53 -16.00 1.94
CA LEU A 150 -4.53 -15.46 2.86
C LEU A 150 -5.38 -16.58 3.47
N LEU A 151 -5.87 -17.52 2.65
CA LEU A 151 -6.67 -18.65 3.13
C LEU A 151 -5.92 -19.56 4.12
N GLU A 152 -4.62 -19.75 3.91
CA GLU A 152 -3.77 -20.49 4.85
C GLU A 152 -3.67 -19.79 6.20
N ASN A 153 -3.55 -18.45 6.20
CA ASN A 153 -3.40 -17.66 7.42
C ASN A 153 -4.72 -17.34 8.12
N LEU A 154 -5.86 -17.47 7.44
CA LEU A 154 -7.20 -17.39 8.07
C LEU A 154 -7.59 -18.64 8.84
N LYS A 155 -6.93 -19.79 8.58
CA LYS A 155 -7.21 -21.06 9.26
C LYS A 155 -6.47 -21.22 10.58
N ARG A 156 -5.54 -20.32 10.86
CA ARG A 156 -4.75 -20.31 12.11
C ARG A 156 -5.44 -19.45 13.16
#